data_684f63c50c48e14623f58d436c9e25f4
#
_entry.id   684f63c50c48e14623f58d436c9e25f4
#
_cell.length_a   1.000
_cell.length_b   1.000
_cell.length_c   1.000
_cell.angle_alpha   90.00
_cell.angle_beta   90.00
_cell.angle_gamma   90.00
#
_symmetry.space_group_name_H-M   'P 1'
#
loop_
_entity.id
_entity.type
_entity.pdbx_description
1 polymer ?
#
loop_
_entity_poly.entity_id
_entity_poly.type
_entity_poly.pdbx_seq_one_letter_code
_entity_poly.pdbx_strand_id
1 'polypeptide(L)'
;MPGKKLIDVSKLNQTLTVYDKALRTLPFATISEVSSKLGLNVMDLQGKHTRINERRRAGGTQSYKIGKEFKELETILGYEPSDIEPKDVVFITHENSQKYDDLELLIIGGQPVSNITKKHPLEQKVAFNLVKSHAEDVVYEMFTASRDDDSTSPSGAFDGFYTKIDKLIIAKEVNAARGNYAVSGTFEMPLDTNDTAAYDNLVEWIGGANNYLRSSRYGIPQLLCAESVLVAARAALRNKLRLFDYPSMQKLFESIREDAMCPGLEIVSHEALGLGNRLIMQKKGNMDFAFNTQAASRFCQVRDIYTDPNEWQFWLQSGYDTRVNDWHEKVFRTNEQKNTALDLAGDYCNTGGVLMTLTNDDGKGTFSVKGQGAQRMSGQYIIGLKPGKHTITFGAVDSKTKPSDKQVTIEAGKITEDTAAYT
;
A
#
# COMPACT_ATOMS: atom_id res chain seq x y z
N MET A 1 -29.93 -34.89 29.74
CA MET A 1 -29.87 -35.27 28.32
C MET A 1 -28.62 -34.58 27.79
N PRO A 2 -27.69 -35.27 27.10
CA PRO A 2 -26.61 -34.58 26.44
C PRO A 2 -27.23 -33.66 25.40
N GLY A 3 -26.91 -32.35 25.51
CA GLY A 3 -27.41 -31.33 24.61
C GLY A 3 -27.17 -31.74 23.16
N LYS A 4 -28.18 -31.59 22.34
CA LYS A 4 -28.09 -31.92 20.92
C LYS A 4 -27.11 -30.89 20.32
N LYS A 5 -25.94 -31.34 19.84
CA LYS A 5 -25.02 -30.46 19.13
C LYS A 5 -25.77 -29.84 17.96
N LEU A 6 -25.85 -28.53 17.91
CA LEU A 6 -26.50 -27.81 16.80
C LEU A 6 -25.69 -27.92 15.53
N ILE A 7 -24.37 -27.83 15.63
CA ILE A 7 -23.46 -28.06 14.51
C ILE A 7 -22.91 -29.48 14.61
N ASP A 8 -23.28 -30.30 13.63
CA ASP A 8 -22.76 -31.64 13.44
C ASP A 8 -21.54 -31.56 12.53
N VAL A 9 -20.34 -31.81 13.09
CA VAL A 9 -19.08 -31.79 12.35
C VAL A 9 -19.11 -32.73 11.11
N SER A 10 -19.78 -33.85 11.21
CA SER A 10 -19.95 -34.76 10.08
C SER A 10 -20.74 -34.11 8.94
N LYS A 11 -21.85 -33.45 9.27
CA LYS A 11 -22.65 -32.69 8.29
C LYS A 11 -21.89 -31.49 7.74
N LEU A 12 -21.12 -30.81 8.60
CA LEU A 12 -20.28 -29.67 8.16
C LEU A 12 -19.24 -30.17 7.14
N ASN A 13 -18.56 -31.29 7.41
CA ASN A 13 -17.62 -31.90 6.44
C ASN A 13 -18.32 -32.36 5.13
N GLN A 14 -19.53 -32.88 5.20
CA GLN A 14 -20.32 -33.18 4.00
C GLN A 14 -20.65 -31.92 3.21
N THR A 15 -21.04 -30.84 3.91
CA THR A 15 -21.31 -29.54 3.31
C THR A 15 -20.06 -28.97 2.62
N LEU A 16 -18.90 -29.02 3.28
CA LEU A 16 -17.62 -28.60 2.69
C LEU A 16 -17.28 -29.39 1.43
N THR A 17 -17.56 -30.69 1.41
CA THR A 17 -17.33 -31.55 0.23
C THR A 17 -18.27 -31.18 -0.92
N VAL A 18 -19.56 -31.02 -0.63
CA VAL A 18 -20.58 -30.66 -1.65
C VAL A 18 -20.33 -29.29 -2.26
N TYR A 19 -19.91 -28.32 -1.44
CA TYR A 19 -19.70 -26.94 -1.86
C TYR A 19 -18.21 -26.60 -2.12
N ASP A 20 -17.31 -27.57 -2.15
CA ASP A 20 -15.85 -27.35 -2.28
C ASP A 20 -15.51 -26.40 -3.43
N LYS A 21 -16.11 -26.58 -4.60
CA LYS A 21 -15.89 -25.68 -5.75
C LYS A 21 -16.34 -24.24 -5.48
N ALA A 22 -17.50 -24.05 -4.86
CA ALA A 22 -18.02 -22.72 -4.53
C ALA A 22 -17.17 -22.06 -3.44
N LEU A 23 -16.73 -22.82 -2.44
CA LEU A 23 -15.87 -22.34 -1.36
C LEU A 23 -14.48 -21.93 -1.87
N ARG A 24 -13.91 -22.65 -2.85
CA ARG A 24 -12.64 -22.26 -3.51
C ARG A 24 -12.77 -20.98 -4.32
N THR A 25 -13.93 -20.74 -4.93
CA THR A 25 -14.14 -19.55 -5.78
C THR A 25 -14.49 -18.30 -4.98
N LEU A 26 -14.96 -18.44 -3.75
CA LEU A 26 -15.39 -17.31 -2.92
C LEU A 26 -14.23 -16.34 -2.58
N PRO A 27 -13.06 -16.80 -2.08
CA PRO A 27 -11.94 -15.90 -1.85
C PRO A 27 -11.46 -15.21 -3.14
N PHE A 28 -11.41 -15.97 -4.24
CA PHE A 28 -11.04 -15.42 -5.55
C PHE A 28 -11.99 -14.29 -5.98
N ALA A 29 -13.30 -14.47 -5.80
CA ALA A 29 -14.28 -13.44 -6.15
C ALA A 29 -14.11 -12.18 -5.28
N THR A 30 -13.93 -12.34 -3.96
CA THR A 30 -13.72 -11.23 -3.02
C THR A 30 -12.44 -10.46 -3.34
N ILE A 31 -11.34 -11.18 -3.53
CA ILE A 31 -10.04 -10.60 -3.89
C ILE A 31 -10.10 -9.91 -5.26
N SER A 32 -10.77 -10.51 -6.24
CA SER A 32 -10.91 -9.95 -7.59
C SER A 32 -11.74 -8.65 -7.59
N GLU A 33 -12.78 -8.58 -6.75
CA GLU A 33 -13.58 -7.35 -6.63
C GLU A 33 -12.72 -6.18 -6.12
N VAL A 34 -11.97 -6.40 -5.03
CA VAL A 34 -11.09 -5.37 -4.45
C VAL A 34 -9.94 -5.05 -5.40
N SER A 35 -9.31 -6.06 -5.98
CA SER A 35 -8.21 -5.89 -6.94
C SER A 35 -8.64 -5.09 -8.17
N SER A 36 -9.85 -5.32 -8.65
CA SER A 36 -10.44 -4.55 -9.77
C SER A 36 -10.56 -3.06 -9.42
N LYS A 37 -11.02 -2.72 -8.21
CA LYS A 37 -11.08 -1.33 -7.71
C LYS A 37 -9.69 -0.70 -7.60
N LEU A 38 -8.70 -1.49 -7.20
CA LEU A 38 -7.30 -1.08 -7.05
C LEU A 38 -6.52 -1.11 -8.38
N GLY A 39 -7.12 -1.59 -9.47
CA GLY A 39 -6.44 -1.70 -10.77
C GLY A 39 -5.34 -2.76 -10.80
N LEU A 40 -5.46 -3.81 -9.98
CA LEU A 40 -4.55 -4.95 -9.91
C LEU A 40 -5.04 -6.08 -10.82
N ASN A 41 -4.12 -6.91 -11.32
CA ASN A 41 -4.47 -8.15 -11.98
C ASN A 41 -4.50 -9.29 -10.97
N VAL A 42 -5.49 -10.18 -11.08
CA VAL A 42 -5.58 -11.40 -10.25
C VAL A 42 -5.34 -12.62 -11.12
N MET A 43 -4.51 -13.53 -10.66
CA MET A 43 -4.14 -14.75 -11.39
C MET A 43 -4.27 -15.97 -10.48
N ASP A 44 -4.83 -17.06 -11.01
CA ASP A 44 -4.78 -18.37 -10.36
C ASP A 44 -3.55 -19.13 -10.89
N LEU A 45 -2.56 -19.34 -10.01
CA LEU A 45 -1.28 -19.94 -10.37
C LEU A 45 -0.95 -21.12 -9.45
N GLN A 46 -0.57 -22.24 -10.04
CA GLN A 46 -0.17 -23.45 -9.31
C GLN A 46 1.36 -23.54 -9.04
N GLY A 47 2.13 -22.51 -9.42
CA GLY A 47 3.57 -22.54 -9.27
C GLY A 47 4.21 -21.21 -9.67
N LYS A 48 5.52 -21.23 -9.80
CA LYS A 48 6.31 -20.05 -10.15
C LYS A 48 6.00 -19.60 -11.59
N HIS A 49 5.73 -18.29 -11.72
CA HIS A 49 5.59 -17.62 -13.00
C HIS A 49 6.56 -16.44 -13.09
N THR A 50 7.42 -16.44 -14.12
CA THR A 50 8.41 -15.40 -14.35
C THR A 50 7.99 -14.52 -15.53
N ARG A 51 7.94 -13.21 -15.32
CA ARG A 51 7.81 -12.22 -16.38
C ARG A 51 9.16 -11.62 -16.68
N ILE A 52 9.54 -11.55 -17.95
CA ILE A 52 10.78 -10.94 -18.39
C ILE A 52 10.48 -9.57 -18.98
N ASN A 53 11.06 -8.53 -18.38
CA ASN A 53 10.97 -7.16 -18.86
C ASN A 53 12.21 -6.82 -19.69
N GLU A 54 12.01 -6.44 -20.95
CA GLU A 54 13.10 -5.96 -21.78
C GLU A 54 13.41 -4.49 -21.50
N ARG A 55 14.69 -4.21 -21.33
CA ARG A 55 15.21 -2.85 -21.17
C ARG A 55 16.08 -2.50 -22.38
N ARG A 56 15.75 -1.41 -23.05
CA ARG A 56 16.59 -0.87 -24.11
C ARG A 56 17.43 0.29 -23.59
N ARG A 57 18.73 0.21 -23.70
CA ARG A 57 19.60 1.36 -23.52
C ARG A 57 19.47 2.30 -24.71
N ALA A 58 19.20 3.57 -24.43
CA ALA A 58 19.27 4.62 -25.44
C ALA A 58 20.74 4.95 -25.75
N GLY A 59 21.05 5.39 -26.97
CA GLY A 59 22.38 5.92 -27.32
C GLY A 59 23.19 5.10 -28.31
N GLY A 60 22.62 4.00 -28.86
CA GLY A 60 23.31 3.22 -29.91
C GLY A 60 23.40 3.95 -31.26
N THR A 61 22.49 4.92 -31.50
CA THR A 61 22.50 5.68 -32.77
C THR A 61 23.45 6.87 -32.65
N GLN A 62 24.42 6.92 -33.56
CA GLN A 62 25.42 7.99 -33.61
C GLN A 62 25.41 8.64 -34.99
N SER A 63 25.78 9.93 -35.06
CA SER A 63 25.94 10.61 -36.35
C SER A 63 27.13 10.04 -37.11
N TYR A 64 26.96 9.67 -38.38
CA TYR A 64 28.02 9.22 -39.25
C TYR A 64 28.85 10.38 -39.76
N LYS A 65 30.19 10.26 -39.62
CA LYS A 65 31.16 11.14 -40.25
C LYS A 65 32.42 10.29 -40.61
N ILE A 66 32.90 10.44 -41.83
CA ILE A 66 34.09 9.74 -42.28
C ILE A 66 35.28 10.10 -41.35
N GLY A 67 35.99 9.08 -40.86
CA GLY A 67 37.14 9.26 -39.96
C GLY A 67 36.80 9.45 -38.47
N LYS A 68 35.54 9.34 -38.10
CA LYS A 68 35.11 9.36 -36.68
C LYS A 68 35.14 7.96 -36.10
N GLU A 69 35.79 7.79 -34.94
CA GLU A 69 35.65 6.58 -34.12
C GLU A 69 34.24 6.48 -33.55
N PHE A 70 33.63 5.33 -33.74
CA PHE A 70 32.31 5.04 -33.16
C PHE A 70 32.45 4.41 -31.77
N LYS A 71 31.67 4.88 -30.83
CA LYS A 71 31.63 4.29 -29.50
C LYS A 71 30.68 3.09 -29.53
N GLU A 72 31.24 1.90 -29.41
CA GLU A 72 30.43 0.68 -29.28
C GLU A 72 29.73 0.63 -27.91
N LEU A 73 28.47 0.20 -27.91
CA LEU A 73 27.71 -0.12 -26.69
C LEU A 73 27.75 -1.65 -26.52
N GLU A 74 28.36 -2.09 -25.45
CA GLU A 74 28.53 -3.53 -25.17
C GLU A 74 27.17 -4.25 -25.04
N THR A 75 26.13 -3.57 -24.52
CA THR A 75 24.79 -4.18 -24.31
C THR A 75 23.70 -3.15 -24.56
N ILE A 76 22.88 -3.38 -25.58
CA ILE A 76 21.71 -2.52 -25.90
C ILE A 76 20.44 -3.04 -25.21
N LEU A 77 20.33 -4.35 -24.99
CA LEU A 77 19.19 -5.02 -24.39
C LEU A 77 19.56 -5.55 -23.00
N GLY A 78 18.80 -5.19 -22.01
CA GLY A 78 18.84 -5.77 -20.67
C GLY A 78 17.55 -6.51 -20.38
N TYR A 79 17.62 -7.58 -19.61
CA TYR A 79 16.47 -8.37 -19.19
C TYR A 79 16.36 -8.33 -17.67
N GLU A 80 15.20 -7.91 -17.18
CA GLU A 80 14.90 -7.87 -15.75
C GLU A 80 13.74 -8.83 -15.46
N PRO A 81 13.99 -9.98 -14.81
CA PRO A 81 12.94 -10.92 -14.46
C PRO A 81 12.15 -10.42 -13.26
N SER A 82 10.84 -10.63 -13.28
CA SER A 82 9.95 -10.43 -12.15
C SER A 82 9.18 -11.72 -11.88
N ASP A 83 9.40 -12.29 -10.71
CA ASP A 83 8.87 -13.59 -10.31
C ASP A 83 7.67 -13.43 -9.38
N ILE A 84 6.71 -14.36 -9.51
CA ILE A 84 5.60 -14.56 -8.59
C ILE A 84 5.44 -16.05 -8.35
N GLU A 85 5.33 -16.45 -7.10
CA GLU A 85 5.20 -17.85 -6.70
C GLU A 85 4.33 -17.94 -5.45
N PRO A 86 3.05 -18.31 -5.58
CA PRO A 86 2.16 -18.45 -4.43
C PRO A 86 2.75 -19.39 -3.37
N LYS A 87 2.86 -18.90 -2.16
CA LYS A 87 3.30 -19.67 -0.99
C LYS A 87 2.10 -20.13 -0.20
N ASP A 88 2.16 -21.36 0.31
CA ASP A 88 1.08 -21.95 1.07
C ASP A 88 0.80 -21.16 2.35
N VAL A 89 -0.48 -20.90 2.56
CA VAL A 89 -1.04 -20.22 3.73
C VAL A 89 -2.14 -21.06 4.30
N VAL A 90 -2.20 -21.14 5.62
CA VAL A 90 -3.21 -21.89 6.35
C VAL A 90 -4.00 -20.93 7.23
N PHE A 91 -5.31 -21.00 7.11
CA PHE A 91 -6.25 -20.36 8.03
C PHE A 91 -6.82 -21.42 8.96
N ILE A 92 -6.62 -21.24 10.27
CA ILE A 92 -7.09 -22.17 11.30
C ILE A 92 -7.89 -21.36 12.32
N THR A 93 -9.11 -21.81 12.62
CA THR A 93 -9.89 -21.26 13.70
C THR A 93 -10.47 -22.34 14.59
N HIS A 94 -10.55 -22.07 15.89
CA HIS A 94 -11.23 -22.89 16.88
C HIS A 94 -12.61 -22.29 17.14
N GLU A 95 -13.63 -23.10 16.95
CA GLU A 95 -15.01 -22.68 17.10
C GLU A 95 -15.72 -23.56 18.12
N ASN A 96 -16.64 -22.95 18.86
CA ASN A 96 -17.48 -23.65 19.83
C ASN A 96 -18.94 -23.68 19.33
N SER A 97 -19.52 -24.87 19.25
CA SER A 97 -20.90 -25.08 18.78
C SER A 97 -21.92 -24.26 19.58
N GLN A 98 -21.66 -23.99 20.86
CA GLN A 98 -22.58 -23.20 21.71
C GLN A 98 -22.74 -21.75 21.26
N LYS A 99 -21.71 -21.17 20.63
CA LYS A 99 -21.82 -19.79 20.09
C LYS A 99 -22.87 -19.67 19.00
N TYR A 100 -23.19 -20.75 18.34
CA TYR A 100 -24.14 -20.77 17.23
C TYR A 100 -25.59 -21.02 17.69
N ASP A 101 -25.76 -21.52 18.92
CA ASP A 101 -27.08 -21.71 19.53
C ASP A 101 -27.80 -20.34 19.72
N ASP A 102 -27.04 -19.35 20.19
CA ASP A 102 -27.54 -17.98 20.37
C ASP A 102 -27.82 -17.29 19.02
N LEU A 103 -27.00 -17.58 18.02
CA LEU A 103 -27.16 -17.04 16.66
C LEU A 103 -28.39 -17.63 15.95
N GLU A 104 -28.72 -18.89 16.18
CA GLU A 104 -29.91 -19.54 15.64
C GLU A 104 -31.17 -18.92 16.28
N LEU A 105 -31.17 -18.65 17.58
CA LEU A 105 -32.24 -17.96 18.29
C LEU A 105 -32.46 -16.53 17.74
N LEU A 106 -31.41 -15.80 17.39
CA LEU A 106 -31.49 -14.46 16.79
C LEU A 106 -32.00 -14.48 15.35
N ILE A 107 -31.60 -15.49 14.56
CA ILE A 107 -32.02 -15.62 13.15
C ILE A 107 -33.48 -16.11 13.07
N ILE A 108 -33.94 -16.89 14.04
CA ILE A 108 -35.28 -17.50 14.08
C ILE A 108 -36.35 -16.51 14.53
N GLY A 109 -36.03 -15.38 15.12
CA GLY A 109 -36.95 -14.31 15.61
C GLY A 109 -38.39 -14.47 15.17
N GLY A 110 -39.11 -15.51 15.69
CA GLY A 110 -40.50 -15.75 15.45
C GLY A 110 -40.90 -16.56 14.21
N GLN A 111 -39.98 -17.13 13.45
CA GLN A 111 -40.26 -18.02 12.30
C GLN A 111 -40.06 -19.50 12.70
N PRO A 112 -40.92 -20.45 12.28
CA PRO A 112 -40.72 -21.86 12.59
C PRO A 112 -39.46 -22.42 11.96
N VAL A 113 -38.59 -23.02 12.79
CA VAL A 113 -37.27 -23.60 12.49
C VAL A 113 -37.27 -24.52 11.23
N SER A 114 -38.39 -25.20 10.99
CA SER A 114 -38.52 -26.15 9.86
C SER A 114 -38.41 -25.51 8.47
N ASN A 115 -38.66 -24.23 8.33
CA ASN A 115 -38.63 -23.54 7.04
C ASN A 115 -37.27 -22.90 6.71
N ILE A 116 -36.48 -22.59 7.73
CA ILE A 116 -35.16 -21.94 7.57
C ILE A 116 -34.09 -22.99 7.30
N THR A 117 -34.13 -24.11 8.00
CA THR A 117 -33.16 -25.22 7.86
C THR A 117 -33.23 -25.95 6.52
N LYS A 118 -34.35 -25.89 5.80
CA LYS A 118 -34.47 -26.51 4.47
C LYS A 118 -33.89 -25.69 3.33
N LYS A 119 -33.85 -24.34 3.47
CA LYS A 119 -33.37 -23.44 2.41
C LYS A 119 -31.90 -23.04 2.57
N HIS A 120 -31.41 -22.91 3.79
CA HIS A 120 -30.04 -22.50 4.08
C HIS A 120 -29.58 -23.19 5.37
N PRO A 121 -29.02 -24.40 5.29
CA PRO A 121 -28.54 -25.09 6.47
C PRO A 121 -27.48 -24.26 7.20
N LEU A 122 -27.52 -24.26 8.53
CA LEU A 122 -26.62 -23.49 9.39
C LEU A 122 -25.15 -23.75 9.06
N GLU A 123 -24.82 -25.02 8.84
CA GLU A 123 -23.46 -25.46 8.47
C GLU A 123 -22.95 -24.81 7.18
N GLN A 124 -23.83 -24.59 6.20
CA GLN A 124 -23.47 -23.89 4.97
C GLN A 124 -23.12 -22.41 5.26
N LYS A 125 -23.93 -21.71 6.05
CA LYS A 125 -23.67 -20.32 6.40
C LYS A 125 -22.37 -20.16 7.17
N VAL A 126 -22.12 -21.05 8.12
CA VAL A 126 -20.88 -21.04 8.92
C VAL A 126 -19.68 -21.26 8.01
N ALA A 127 -19.70 -22.27 7.13
CA ALA A 127 -18.62 -22.53 6.19
C ALA A 127 -18.32 -21.32 5.29
N PHE A 128 -19.35 -20.72 4.69
CA PHE A 128 -19.20 -19.57 3.82
C PHE A 128 -18.67 -18.34 4.58
N ASN A 129 -19.15 -18.09 5.81
CA ASN A 129 -18.67 -16.98 6.62
C ASN A 129 -17.19 -17.13 7.02
N LEU A 130 -16.75 -18.35 7.38
CA LEU A 130 -15.34 -18.58 7.73
C LEU A 130 -14.42 -18.40 6.51
N VAL A 131 -14.84 -18.88 5.35
CA VAL A 131 -14.07 -18.68 4.10
C VAL A 131 -14.06 -17.19 3.71
N LYS A 132 -15.17 -16.48 3.92
CA LYS A 132 -15.25 -15.03 3.69
C LYS A 132 -14.33 -14.24 4.62
N SER A 133 -14.33 -14.58 5.91
CA SER A 133 -13.43 -13.97 6.90
C SER A 133 -11.97 -14.13 6.49
N HIS A 134 -11.56 -15.34 6.07
CA HIS A 134 -10.23 -15.56 5.53
C HIS A 134 -9.92 -14.68 4.29
N ALA A 135 -10.88 -14.53 3.39
CA ALA A 135 -10.70 -13.69 2.20
C ALA A 135 -10.57 -12.20 2.58
N GLU A 136 -11.31 -11.75 3.59
CA GLU A 136 -11.20 -10.40 4.13
C GLU A 136 -9.83 -10.16 4.77
N ASP A 137 -9.32 -11.10 5.59
CA ASP A 137 -7.97 -11.04 6.16
C ASP A 137 -6.90 -10.90 5.07
N VAL A 138 -6.99 -11.68 4.00
CA VAL A 138 -6.07 -11.61 2.85
C VAL A 138 -6.15 -10.25 2.14
N VAL A 139 -7.35 -9.70 1.98
CA VAL A 139 -7.53 -8.38 1.36
C VAL A 139 -6.93 -7.26 2.22
N TYR A 140 -7.13 -7.30 3.55
CA TYR A 140 -6.55 -6.31 4.46
C TYR A 140 -5.02 -6.33 4.44
N GLU A 141 -4.43 -7.51 4.35
CA GLU A 141 -2.99 -7.71 4.39
C GLU A 141 -2.33 -7.69 2.99
N MET A 142 -3.09 -7.53 1.92
CA MET A 142 -2.60 -7.58 0.53
C MET A 142 -1.40 -6.64 0.28
N PHE A 143 -1.35 -5.50 0.93
CA PHE A 143 -0.26 -4.53 0.79
C PHE A 143 0.76 -4.62 1.92
N THR A 144 0.33 -4.88 3.13
CA THR A 144 1.12 -4.70 4.36
C THR A 144 1.79 -5.96 4.86
N ALA A 145 1.34 -7.14 4.45
CA ALA A 145 1.88 -8.41 4.89
C ALA A 145 3.39 -8.54 4.61
N SER A 146 4.09 -9.16 5.54
CA SER A 146 5.49 -9.54 5.40
C SER A 146 5.66 -10.97 5.92
N ARG A 147 6.02 -11.89 5.03
CA ARG A 147 6.09 -13.31 5.35
C ARG A 147 7.05 -13.58 6.50
N ASP A 148 6.53 -14.25 7.51
CA ASP A 148 7.26 -14.79 8.64
C ASP A 148 6.73 -16.20 8.91
N ASP A 149 7.58 -17.19 8.68
CA ASP A 149 7.19 -18.61 8.80
C ASP A 149 6.84 -19.03 10.24
N ASP A 150 7.25 -18.24 11.23
CA ASP A 150 6.92 -18.45 12.65
C ASP A 150 5.68 -17.66 13.10
N SER A 151 5.12 -16.80 12.24
CA SER A 151 3.98 -15.95 12.58
C SER A 151 2.67 -16.74 12.60
N THR A 152 1.83 -16.43 13.58
CA THR A 152 0.45 -16.92 13.68
C THR A 152 -0.59 -15.87 13.26
N SER A 153 -0.14 -14.69 12.80
CA SER A 153 -1.02 -13.60 12.38
C SER A 153 -1.16 -13.55 10.85
N PRO A 154 -2.28 -13.02 10.33
CA PRO A 154 -2.46 -12.82 8.88
C PRO A 154 -1.35 -11.97 8.24
N SER A 155 -0.80 -10.99 8.98
CA SER A 155 0.28 -10.11 8.51
C SER A 155 1.59 -10.83 8.19
N GLY A 156 1.81 -12.04 8.73
CA GLY A 156 2.96 -12.89 8.46
C GLY A 156 2.71 -13.98 7.40
N ALA A 157 1.54 -14.02 6.79
CA ALA A 157 1.14 -15.15 5.95
C ALA A 157 1.85 -15.19 4.58
N PHE A 158 2.05 -14.04 3.95
CA PHE A 158 2.68 -13.91 2.62
C PHE A 158 3.36 -12.55 2.46
N ASP A 159 4.08 -12.33 1.37
CA ASP A 159 4.66 -11.02 1.06
C ASP A 159 3.63 -10.14 0.35
N GLY A 160 3.18 -9.08 1.00
CA GLY A 160 2.36 -8.04 0.41
C GLY A 160 3.13 -7.13 -0.55
N PHE A 161 2.41 -6.28 -1.27
CA PHE A 161 3.03 -5.38 -2.25
C PHE A 161 4.10 -4.46 -1.65
N TYR A 162 3.89 -3.93 -0.45
CA TYR A 162 4.88 -3.05 0.18
C TYR A 162 6.17 -3.80 0.49
N THR A 163 6.07 -5.03 0.99
CA THR A 163 7.24 -5.88 1.24
C THR A 163 8.00 -6.20 -0.05
N LYS A 164 7.30 -6.47 -1.16
CA LYS A 164 7.95 -6.67 -2.46
C LYS A 164 8.64 -5.39 -2.97
N ILE A 165 8.00 -4.24 -2.81
CA ILE A 165 8.60 -2.93 -3.17
C ILE A 165 9.84 -2.66 -2.30
N ASP A 166 9.77 -2.94 -0.99
CA ASP A 166 10.91 -2.76 -0.09
C ASP A 166 12.09 -3.67 -0.48
N LYS A 167 11.81 -4.92 -0.88
CA LYS A 167 12.85 -5.82 -1.43
C LYS A 167 13.49 -5.25 -2.71
N LEU A 168 12.70 -4.61 -3.59
CA LEU A 168 13.22 -3.92 -4.78
C LEU A 168 14.05 -2.67 -4.42
N ILE A 169 13.69 -1.94 -3.38
CA ILE A 169 14.46 -0.80 -2.87
C ILE A 169 15.81 -1.28 -2.30
N ILE A 170 15.78 -2.33 -1.47
CA ILE A 170 16.99 -2.96 -0.91
C ILE A 170 17.91 -3.47 -2.03
N ALA A 171 17.37 -4.09 -3.07
CA ALA A 171 18.09 -4.55 -4.24
C ALA A 171 18.60 -3.39 -5.15
N LYS A 172 18.28 -2.14 -4.82
CA LYS A 172 18.58 -0.92 -5.60
C LYS A 172 17.96 -0.92 -7.01
N GLU A 173 16.94 -1.73 -7.23
CA GLU A 173 16.14 -1.72 -8.45
C GLU A 173 15.13 -0.56 -8.47
N VAL A 174 14.62 -0.19 -7.30
CA VAL A 174 13.82 1.00 -7.08
C VAL A 174 14.66 2.00 -6.28
N ASN A 175 15.08 3.08 -6.93
CA ASN A 175 15.94 4.10 -6.33
C ASN A 175 15.83 5.46 -7.05
N ALA A 176 16.31 6.51 -6.40
CA ALA A 176 16.24 7.87 -6.91
C ALA A 176 17.04 8.07 -8.21
N ALA A 177 18.16 7.36 -8.38
CA ALA A 177 18.99 7.47 -9.59
C ALA A 177 18.30 6.89 -10.84
N ARG A 178 17.42 5.91 -10.65
CA ARG A 178 16.57 5.35 -11.73
C ARG A 178 15.30 6.15 -11.97
N GLY A 179 14.97 7.14 -11.12
CA GLY A 179 13.78 8.00 -11.25
C GLY A 179 12.46 7.35 -10.83
N ASN A 180 12.48 6.10 -10.38
CA ASN A 180 11.31 5.35 -9.94
C ASN A 180 11.07 5.42 -8.41
N TYR A 181 11.89 6.18 -7.70
CA TYR A 181 11.77 6.45 -6.29
C TYR A 181 11.93 7.94 -6.01
N ALA A 182 11.05 8.52 -5.23
CA ALA A 182 11.20 9.89 -4.75
C ALA A 182 10.44 10.09 -3.44
N VAL A 183 11.07 10.74 -2.50
CA VAL A 183 10.45 11.09 -1.23
C VAL A 183 9.36 12.13 -1.43
N SER A 184 8.25 11.98 -0.72
CA SER A 184 7.06 12.83 -0.88
C SER A 184 6.89 13.90 0.21
N GLY A 185 7.64 13.84 1.29
CA GLY A 185 7.32 14.58 2.50
C GLY A 185 6.17 13.96 3.31
N THR A 186 5.77 14.62 4.39
CA THR A 186 4.72 14.13 5.30
C THR A 186 3.33 14.55 4.84
N PHE A 187 2.32 13.72 5.17
CA PHE A 187 0.91 13.99 4.91
C PHE A 187 0.13 14.08 6.21
N GLU A 188 0.58 14.98 7.08
CA GLU A 188 -0.09 15.26 8.34
C GLU A 188 -1.28 16.21 8.15
N MET A 189 -2.23 16.11 9.06
CA MET A 189 -3.34 17.07 9.07
C MET A 189 -2.82 18.47 9.30
N PRO A 190 -3.31 19.48 8.56
CA PRO A 190 -2.91 20.87 8.77
C PRO A 190 -3.10 21.32 10.22
N LEU A 191 -2.06 21.90 10.80
CA LEU A 191 -2.08 22.42 12.17
C LEU A 191 -2.79 23.77 12.25
N ASP A 192 -2.75 24.56 11.18
CA ASP A 192 -3.45 25.85 11.09
C ASP A 192 -4.04 26.09 9.68
N THR A 193 -4.70 27.23 9.52
CA THR A 193 -5.38 27.63 8.28
C THR A 193 -4.43 28.05 7.15
N ASN A 194 -3.13 28.19 7.41
CA ASN A 194 -2.13 28.54 6.40
C ASN A 194 -1.33 27.32 5.93
N ASP A 195 -1.45 26.20 6.65
CA ASP A 195 -0.72 24.98 6.30
C ASP A 195 -1.37 24.30 5.09
N THR A 196 -0.62 24.28 3.97
CA THR A 196 -1.00 23.64 2.71
C THR A 196 -0.09 22.47 2.36
N ALA A 197 0.83 22.11 3.26
CA ALA A 197 1.94 21.20 3.00
C ALA A 197 1.51 19.83 2.46
N ALA A 198 0.48 19.22 3.05
CA ALA A 198 0.04 17.89 2.62
C ALA A 198 -0.46 17.86 1.16
N TYR A 199 -1.16 18.91 0.73
CA TYR A 199 -1.61 19.03 -0.66
C TYR A 199 -0.44 19.33 -1.60
N ASP A 200 0.38 20.29 -1.26
CA ASP A 200 1.50 20.73 -2.12
C ASP A 200 2.53 19.60 -2.29
N ASN A 201 2.83 18.85 -1.23
CA ASN A 201 3.68 17.66 -1.30
C ASN A 201 3.14 16.58 -2.25
N LEU A 202 1.84 16.34 -2.21
CA LEU A 202 1.22 15.34 -3.07
C LEU A 202 1.29 15.77 -4.55
N VAL A 203 0.96 17.03 -4.82
CA VAL A 203 1.02 17.59 -6.18
C VAL A 203 2.45 17.62 -6.71
N GLU A 204 3.42 18.06 -5.92
CA GLU A 204 4.84 18.08 -6.30
C GLU A 204 5.37 16.68 -6.57
N TRP A 205 5.02 15.71 -5.72
CA TRP A 205 5.45 14.35 -5.88
C TRP A 205 4.90 13.73 -7.18
N ILE A 206 3.60 13.93 -7.49
CA ILE A 206 2.98 13.46 -8.73
C ILE A 206 3.57 14.21 -9.94
N GLY A 207 3.70 15.53 -9.85
CA GLY A 207 4.25 16.38 -10.90
C GLY A 207 5.69 16.06 -11.26
N GLY A 208 6.49 15.60 -10.28
CA GLY A 208 7.86 15.14 -10.49
C GLY A 208 8.00 13.74 -11.10
N ALA A 209 6.90 13.06 -11.41
CA ALA A 209 6.97 11.76 -12.08
C ALA A 209 7.33 11.89 -13.57
N ASN A 210 7.88 10.82 -14.14
CA ASN A 210 8.24 10.77 -15.56
C ASN A 210 7.03 11.10 -16.45
N ASN A 211 7.23 11.85 -17.52
CA ASN A 211 6.16 12.25 -18.44
C ASN A 211 5.41 11.05 -19.04
N TYR A 212 6.09 9.92 -19.30
CA TYR A 212 5.43 8.70 -19.77
C TYR A 212 4.49 8.13 -18.72
N LEU A 213 4.89 8.17 -17.44
CA LEU A 213 4.05 7.71 -16.34
C LEU A 213 2.82 8.60 -16.16
N ARG A 214 2.96 9.92 -16.32
CA ARG A 214 1.83 10.87 -16.23
C ARG A 214 0.88 10.85 -17.43
N SER A 215 1.37 10.43 -18.61
CA SER A 215 0.58 10.48 -19.85
C SER A 215 -0.38 9.30 -19.96
N SER A 216 -1.66 9.56 -20.13
CA SER A 216 -2.69 8.54 -20.41
C SER A 216 -2.51 7.83 -21.77
N ARG A 217 -1.70 8.36 -22.68
CA ARG A 217 -1.41 7.75 -23.98
C ARG A 217 -0.74 6.37 -23.88
N TYR A 218 0.02 6.13 -22.81
CA TYR A 218 0.78 4.90 -22.58
C TYR A 218 0.17 4.02 -21.46
N GLY A 219 -1.12 4.06 -21.32
CA GLY A 219 -1.87 3.41 -20.24
C GLY A 219 -2.34 4.41 -19.20
N ILE A 220 -3.35 4.04 -18.45
CA ILE A 220 -3.97 4.92 -17.45
C ILE A 220 -3.02 5.07 -16.25
N PRO A 221 -2.56 6.29 -15.95
CA PRO A 221 -1.80 6.53 -14.72
C PRO A 221 -2.72 6.38 -13.51
N GLN A 222 -2.26 5.69 -12.50
CA GLN A 222 -3.01 5.44 -11.27
C GLN A 222 -2.15 5.76 -10.06
N LEU A 223 -2.73 6.46 -9.09
CA LEU A 223 -2.16 6.71 -7.78
C LEU A 223 -2.89 5.87 -6.76
N LEU A 224 -2.16 5.00 -6.06
CA LEU A 224 -2.61 4.26 -4.89
C LEU A 224 -2.05 4.94 -3.64
N CYS A 225 -2.90 5.32 -2.72
CA CYS A 225 -2.52 5.92 -1.45
C CYS A 225 -3.53 5.63 -0.36
N ALA A 226 -3.10 5.69 0.89
CA ALA A 226 -3.98 5.54 2.04
C ALA A 226 -5.02 6.67 2.10
N GLU A 227 -6.18 6.40 2.67
CA GLU A 227 -7.23 7.40 2.83
C GLU A 227 -6.79 8.57 3.72
N SER A 228 -5.94 8.32 4.72
CA SER A 228 -5.34 9.34 5.58
C SER A 228 -4.62 10.43 4.79
N VAL A 229 -3.89 10.06 3.73
CA VAL A 229 -3.19 10.99 2.83
C VAL A 229 -4.18 11.90 2.12
N LEU A 230 -5.28 11.34 1.61
CA LEU A 230 -6.32 12.13 0.91
C LEU A 230 -7.08 13.06 1.86
N VAL A 231 -7.34 12.61 3.10
CA VAL A 231 -7.99 13.44 4.13
C VAL A 231 -7.10 14.63 4.49
N ALA A 232 -5.80 14.40 4.71
CA ALA A 232 -4.84 15.46 4.98
C ALA A 232 -4.70 16.44 3.80
N ALA A 233 -4.56 15.91 2.57
CA ALA A 233 -4.49 16.74 1.36
C ALA A 233 -5.79 17.56 1.14
N ARG A 234 -6.96 17.00 1.46
CA ARG A 234 -8.24 17.70 1.38
C ARG A 234 -8.33 18.86 2.36
N ALA A 235 -7.84 18.64 3.59
CA ALA A 235 -7.79 19.71 4.60
C ALA A 235 -6.81 20.82 4.18
N ALA A 236 -5.64 20.46 3.64
CA ALA A 236 -4.68 21.39 3.13
C ALA A 236 -5.22 22.17 1.89
N LEU A 237 -5.96 21.52 0.99
CA LEU A 237 -6.60 22.19 -0.15
C LEU A 237 -7.64 23.22 0.31
N ARG A 238 -8.43 22.91 1.36
CA ARG A 238 -9.36 23.89 1.97
C ARG A 238 -8.62 25.16 2.36
N ASN A 239 -7.47 25.02 3.02
CA ASN A 239 -6.64 26.15 3.44
C ASN A 239 -6.09 26.91 2.22
N LYS A 240 -5.57 26.21 1.22
CA LYS A 240 -5.03 26.78 -0.02
C LYS A 240 -6.08 27.63 -0.76
N LEU A 241 -7.30 27.13 -0.85
CA LEU A 241 -8.41 27.81 -1.51
C LEU A 241 -9.16 28.80 -0.60
N ARG A 242 -8.78 28.89 0.69
CA ARG A 242 -9.43 29.71 1.70
C ARG A 242 -10.93 29.48 1.80
N LEU A 243 -11.33 28.21 1.72
CA LEU A 243 -12.73 27.80 1.81
C LEU A 243 -13.16 27.68 3.27
N PHE A 244 -14.43 28.00 3.53
CA PHE A 244 -15.02 27.77 4.84
C PHE A 244 -15.28 26.28 5.07
N ASP A 245 -15.84 25.59 4.07
CA ASP A 245 -16.14 24.17 4.12
C ASP A 245 -15.07 23.31 3.44
N TYR A 246 -15.01 22.03 3.81
CA TYR A 246 -14.14 21.08 3.13
C TYR A 246 -14.57 20.87 1.68
N PRO A 247 -13.66 20.95 0.70
CA PRO A 247 -13.98 20.64 -0.68
C PRO A 247 -14.45 19.17 -0.80
N SER A 248 -15.26 18.86 -1.82
CA SER A 248 -15.60 17.48 -2.11
C SER A 248 -14.37 16.67 -2.53
N MET A 249 -14.41 15.33 -2.39
CA MET A 249 -13.34 14.47 -2.87
C MET A 249 -13.13 14.61 -4.39
N GLN A 250 -14.22 14.80 -5.13
CA GLN A 250 -14.14 15.06 -6.57
C GLN A 250 -13.36 16.35 -6.86
N LYS A 251 -13.62 17.43 -6.14
CA LYS A 251 -12.88 18.70 -6.29
C LYS A 251 -11.40 18.55 -5.94
N LEU A 252 -11.09 17.76 -4.90
CA LEU A 252 -9.71 17.42 -4.57
C LEU A 252 -9.02 16.71 -5.74
N PHE A 253 -9.65 15.69 -6.32
CA PHE A 253 -9.09 14.92 -7.43
C PHE A 253 -8.89 15.77 -8.69
N GLU A 254 -9.84 16.63 -9.00
CA GLU A 254 -9.74 17.59 -10.11
C GLU A 254 -8.56 18.55 -9.90
N SER A 255 -8.46 19.16 -8.71
CA SER A 255 -7.37 20.08 -8.37
C SER A 255 -5.98 19.38 -8.42
N ILE A 256 -5.87 18.15 -7.91
CA ILE A 256 -4.62 17.38 -8.01
C ILE A 256 -4.25 17.10 -9.48
N ARG A 257 -5.21 16.71 -10.33
CA ARG A 257 -4.96 16.44 -11.75
C ARG A 257 -4.50 17.68 -12.51
N GLU A 258 -5.08 18.82 -12.21
CA GLU A 258 -4.74 20.12 -12.82
C GLU A 258 -3.37 20.59 -12.35
N ASP A 259 -3.16 20.70 -11.04
CA ASP A 259 -1.92 21.24 -10.45
C ASP A 259 -0.72 20.34 -10.73
N ALA A 260 -0.89 19.01 -10.72
CA ALA A 260 0.17 18.05 -11.06
C ALA A 260 0.36 17.82 -12.57
N MET A 261 -0.43 18.50 -13.42
CA MET A 261 -0.42 18.32 -14.88
C MET A 261 -0.58 16.85 -15.32
N CYS A 262 -1.51 16.14 -14.69
CA CYS A 262 -1.77 14.73 -14.94
C CYS A 262 -3.29 14.48 -15.12
N PRO A 263 -3.90 14.94 -16.23
CA PRO A 263 -5.36 14.98 -16.39
C PRO A 263 -6.02 13.60 -16.42
N GLY A 264 -5.28 12.55 -16.78
CA GLY A 264 -5.79 11.18 -16.83
C GLY A 264 -5.53 10.36 -15.56
N LEU A 265 -5.08 10.97 -14.46
CA LEU A 265 -4.75 10.26 -13.23
C LEU A 265 -6.00 9.70 -12.55
N GLU A 266 -6.01 8.39 -12.32
CA GLU A 266 -6.95 7.73 -11.41
C GLU A 266 -6.38 7.73 -10.00
N ILE A 267 -7.07 8.33 -9.03
CA ILE A 267 -6.66 8.33 -7.62
C ILE A 267 -7.55 7.33 -6.91
N VAL A 268 -6.93 6.34 -6.27
CA VAL A 268 -7.63 5.26 -5.59
C VAL A 268 -7.10 5.13 -4.17
N SER A 269 -8.02 5.10 -3.21
CA SER A 269 -7.75 4.73 -1.82
C SER A 269 -8.60 3.52 -1.43
N HIS A 270 -8.07 2.68 -0.58
CA HIS A 270 -8.74 1.51 -0.04
C HIS A 270 -8.13 1.13 1.30
N GLU A 271 -8.90 0.50 2.17
CA GLU A 271 -8.45 0.04 3.50
C GLU A 271 -7.23 -0.88 3.41
N ALA A 272 -7.15 -1.72 2.37
CA ALA A 272 -6.00 -2.60 2.12
C ALA A 272 -4.65 -1.87 1.97
N LEU A 273 -4.64 -0.57 1.66
CA LEU A 273 -3.43 0.26 1.60
C LEU A 273 -2.91 0.68 2.98
N GLY A 274 -3.64 0.33 4.04
CA GLY A 274 -3.29 0.68 5.42
C GLY A 274 -3.38 2.18 5.72
N LEU A 275 -2.74 2.59 6.81
CA LEU A 275 -2.75 3.97 7.30
C LEU A 275 -1.43 4.72 7.01
N GLY A 276 -0.54 4.11 6.24
CA GLY A 276 0.80 4.66 5.96
C GLY A 276 0.79 5.81 4.95
N ASN A 277 1.96 6.46 4.83
CA ASN A 277 2.19 7.54 3.85
C ASN A 277 2.77 7.02 2.53
N ARG A 278 2.71 5.71 2.27
CA ARG A 278 3.21 5.18 1.00
C ARG A 278 2.33 5.62 -0.15
N LEU A 279 2.97 6.16 -1.16
CA LEU A 279 2.38 6.48 -2.45
C LEU A 279 2.92 5.50 -3.49
N ILE A 280 2.03 4.97 -4.32
CA ILE A 280 2.40 4.17 -5.48
C ILE A 280 1.74 4.80 -6.70
N MET A 281 2.55 5.33 -7.61
CA MET A 281 2.08 5.77 -8.90
C MET A 281 2.50 4.74 -9.95
N GLN A 282 1.54 4.21 -10.67
CA GLN A 282 1.77 3.14 -11.64
C GLN A 282 0.90 3.30 -12.87
N LYS A 283 1.18 2.51 -13.90
CA LYS A 283 0.21 2.22 -14.96
C LYS A 283 -0.74 1.15 -14.44
N LYS A 284 -2.05 1.36 -14.61
CA LYS A 284 -3.09 0.41 -14.20
C LYS A 284 -2.78 -0.99 -14.75
N GLY A 285 -2.83 -2.00 -13.89
CA GLY A 285 -2.49 -3.38 -14.23
C GLY A 285 -1.00 -3.72 -14.15
N ASN A 286 -0.18 -2.88 -13.52
CA ASN A 286 1.25 -3.15 -13.32
C ASN A 286 1.57 -4.00 -12.09
N MET A 287 0.57 -4.34 -11.30
CA MET A 287 0.72 -5.17 -10.11
C MET A 287 -0.16 -6.40 -10.24
N ASP A 288 0.41 -7.56 -9.94
CA ASP A 288 -0.29 -8.85 -9.99
C ASP A 288 -0.42 -9.42 -8.58
N PHE A 289 -1.61 -9.95 -8.28
CA PHE A 289 -1.89 -10.75 -7.11
C PHE A 289 -2.11 -12.19 -7.57
N ALA A 290 -1.28 -13.12 -7.09
CA ALA A 290 -1.43 -14.54 -7.39
C ALA A 290 -2.13 -15.25 -6.26
N PHE A 291 -3.00 -16.15 -6.64
CA PHE A 291 -3.79 -16.99 -5.77
C PHE A 291 -3.69 -18.45 -6.26
N ASN A 292 -3.48 -19.40 -5.36
CA ASN A 292 -3.47 -20.81 -5.66
C ASN A 292 -4.64 -21.52 -4.96
N THR A 293 -5.68 -21.81 -5.74
CA THR A 293 -6.86 -22.54 -5.26
C THR A 293 -6.62 -24.02 -5.06
N GLN A 294 -5.51 -24.55 -5.60
CA GLN A 294 -5.19 -25.98 -5.63
C GLN A 294 -4.01 -26.34 -4.71
N ALA A 295 -3.63 -25.44 -3.80
CA ALA A 295 -2.56 -25.67 -2.83
C ALA A 295 -2.78 -26.95 -1.99
N ALA A 296 -4.03 -27.36 -1.79
CA ALA A 296 -4.37 -28.58 -1.10
C ALA A 296 -5.41 -29.42 -1.87
N SER A 297 -5.36 -30.75 -1.70
CA SER A 297 -6.36 -31.68 -2.24
C SER A 297 -7.77 -31.40 -1.71
N ARG A 298 -7.86 -30.92 -0.47
CA ARG A 298 -9.08 -30.38 0.16
C ARG A 298 -8.84 -28.97 0.60
N PHE A 299 -9.60 -28.03 0.08
CA PHE A 299 -9.51 -26.61 0.40
C PHE A 299 -9.90 -26.32 1.84
N CYS A 300 -11.00 -26.90 2.30
CA CYS A 300 -11.49 -26.75 3.67
C CYS A 300 -11.69 -28.12 4.33
N GLN A 301 -11.37 -28.17 5.62
CA GLN A 301 -11.57 -29.35 6.46
C GLN A 301 -12.04 -28.91 7.85
N VAL A 302 -12.82 -29.78 8.50
CA VAL A 302 -13.21 -29.60 9.90
C VAL A 302 -12.81 -30.85 10.68
N ARG A 303 -12.26 -30.63 11.87
CA ARG A 303 -11.83 -31.69 12.79
C ARG A 303 -12.46 -31.47 14.15
N ASP A 304 -12.92 -32.55 14.77
CA ASP A 304 -13.31 -32.52 16.18
C ASP A 304 -12.08 -32.34 17.07
N ILE A 305 -12.24 -31.58 18.15
CA ILE A 305 -11.22 -31.46 19.19
C ILE A 305 -11.57 -32.48 20.26
N TYR A 306 -10.67 -33.44 20.49
CA TYR A 306 -10.92 -34.55 21.42
C TYR A 306 -11.04 -34.12 22.87
N THR A 307 -10.54 -32.95 23.25
CA THR A 307 -10.54 -32.43 24.63
C THR A 307 -11.87 -31.81 25.02
N ASP A 308 -12.62 -31.25 24.09
CA ASP A 308 -13.97 -30.71 24.31
C ASP A 308 -14.92 -31.15 23.18
N PRO A 309 -15.97 -31.91 23.49
CA PRO A 309 -16.90 -32.38 22.48
C PRO A 309 -17.72 -31.27 21.79
N ASN A 310 -17.71 -30.04 22.34
CA ASN A 310 -18.41 -28.90 21.75
C ASN A 310 -17.51 -28.04 20.85
N GLU A 311 -16.21 -28.28 20.88
CA GLU A 311 -15.22 -27.55 20.11
C GLU A 311 -14.84 -28.30 18.85
N TRP A 312 -14.62 -27.55 17.78
CA TRP A 312 -14.12 -28.05 16.51
C TRP A 312 -13.16 -27.06 15.88
N GLN A 313 -12.28 -27.56 15.03
CA GLN A 313 -11.28 -26.79 14.34
C GLN A 313 -11.62 -26.74 12.85
N PHE A 314 -11.72 -25.52 12.32
CA PHE A 314 -11.80 -25.29 10.88
C PHE A 314 -10.40 -25.05 10.33
N TRP A 315 -10.12 -25.68 9.21
CA TRP A 315 -8.85 -25.62 8.51
C TRP A 315 -9.08 -25.28 7.04
N LEU A 316 -8.42 -24.23 6.53
CA LEU A 316 -8.42 -23.86 5.14
C LEU A 316 -6.98 -23.69 4.68
N GLN A 317 -6.64 -24.21 3.49
CA GLN A 317 -5.31 -24.05 2.89
C GLN A 317 -5.42 -23.45 1.50
N SER A 318 -4.63 -22.42 1.25
CA SER A 318 -4.55 -21.71 -0.03
C SER A 318 -3.11 -21.21 -0.24
N GLY A 319 -2.82 -20.57 -1.35
CA GLY A 319 -1.50 -19.96 -1.58
C GLY A 319 -1.65 -18.55 -2.11
N TYR A 320 -0.78 -17.64 -1.67
CA TYR A 320 -0.78 -16.24 -2.07
C TYR A 320 0.62 -15.72 -2.34
N ASP A 321 0.72 -14.80 -3.28
CA ASP A 321 1.92 -13.99 -3.52
C ASP A 321 1.55 -12.72 -4.29
N THR A 322 2.42 -11.72 -4.22
CA THR A 322 2.27 -10.46 -4.94
C THR A 322 3.47 -10.16 -5.82
N ARG A 323 3.26 -9.36 -6.86
CA ARG A 323 4.34 -8.96 -7.76
C ARG A 323 4.10 -7.56 -8.32
N VAL A 324 5.18 -6.78 -8.38
CA VAL A 324 5.26 -5.61 -9.27
C VAL A 324 5.82 -6.08 -10.61
N ASN A 325 5.06 -5.89 -11.69
CA ASN A 325 5.42 -6.40 -13.01
C ASN A 325 6.59 -5.67 -13.62
N ASP A 326 6.55 -4.35 -13.60
CA ASP A 326 7.57 -3.48 -14.15
C ASP A 326 7.79 -2.29 -13.22
N TRP A 327 9.01 -2.13 -12.74
CA TRP A 327 9.43 -1.05 -11.85
C TRP A 327 10.23 0.05 -12.54
N HIS A 328 10.21 0.12 -13.87
CA HIS A 328 10.85 1.20 -14.62
C HIS A 328 10.14 2.54 -14.36
N GLU A 329 10.89 3.65 -14.34
CA GLU A 329 10.39 5.01 -14.08
C GLU A 329 9.22 5.47 -14.97
N LYS A 330 9.09 4.88 -16.17
CA LYS A 330 8.00 5.16 -17.12
C LYS A 330 6.69 4.51 -16.74
N VAL A 331 6.72 3.53 -15.83
CA VAL A 331 5.56 2.68 -15.48
C VAL A 331 5.25 2.71 -14.00
N PHE A 332 6.29 2.95 -13.16
CA PHE A 332 6.20 2.81 -11.73
C PHE A 332 7.00 3.90 -11.01
N ARG A 333 6.46 4.39 -9.90
CA ARG A 333 7.12 5.29 -8.97
C ARG A 333 6.55 5.09 -7.57
N THR A 334 7.40 5.13 -6.56
CA THR A 334 7.01 5.04 -5.15
C THR A 334 7.81 6.00 -4.28
N ASN A 335 7.35 6.19 -3.06
CA ASN A 335 8.04 6.88 -1.98
C ASN A 335 8.34 5.91 -0.83
N GLU A 336 8.86 6.41 0.26
CA GLU A 336 9.01 5.66 1.51
C GLU A 336 7.66 5.39 2.19
N GLN A 337 7.55 4.22 2.82
CA GLN A 337 6.33 3.81 3.51
C GLN A 337 6.15 4.54 4.86
N LYS A 338 7.24 4.92 5.50
CA LYS A 338 7.27 5.25 6.91
C LYS A 338 7.08 6.74 7.17
N ASN A 339 6.27 7.07 8.17
CA ASN A 339 5.90 8.44 8.54
C ASN A 339 6.92 9.11 9.43
N THR A 340 7.79 8.36 10.07
CA THR A 340 8.72 8.87 11.04
C THR A 340 10.14 8.79 10.52
N ALA A 341 10.86 9.78 10.84
CA ALA A 341 12.25 9.88 10.50
C ALA A 341 13.13 8.78 11.10
N LEU A 342 12.71 8.18 12.17
CA LEU A 342 13.33 7.01 12.79
C LEU A 342 13.35 5.79 11.87
N ASP A 343 12.49 5.80 10.85
CA ASP A 343 12.33 4.71 9.90
C ASP A 343 13.25 4.82 8.68
N LEU A 344 14.03 5.87 8.59
CA LEU A 344 15.05 6.04 7.55
C LEU A 344 16.33 5.24 7.82
N ALA A 345 16.42 4.55 8.96
CA ALA A 345 17.57 3.73 9.30
C ALA A 345 17.62 2.49 8.41
N GLY A 346 18.51 2.51 7.42
CA GLY A 346 18.78 1.37 6.54
C GLY A 346 19.72 1.74 5.41
N ASP A 347 20.53 0.79 4.98
CA ASP A 347 21.50 0.95 3.89
C ASP A 347 20.88 1.24 2.52
N TYR A 348 19.57 1.02 2.38
CA TYR A 348 18.83 1.28 1.15
C TYR A 348 18.36 2.73 1.02
N CYS A 349 18.38 3.47 2.10
CA CYS A 349 17.97 4.86 2.14
C CYS A 349 19.21 5.76 2.04
N ASN A 350 19.64 6.09 0.84
CA ASN A 350 20.73 7.03 0.60
C ASN A 350 20.33 8.49 0.84
N THR A 351 19.33 8.72 1.65
CA THR A 351 18.81 10.03 2.00
C THR A 351 18.71 10.18 3.51
N GLY A 352 18.72 11.40 3.98
CA GLY A 352 18.48 11.72 5.38
C GLY A 352 17.35 12.72 5.49
N GLY A 353 17.16 13.26 6.69
CA GLY A 353 16.14 14.25 6.92
C GLY A 353 16.57 15.30 7.94
N VAL A 354 15.77 16.34 8.08
CA VAL A 354 15.92 17.39 9.09
C VAL A 354 14.61 17.62 9.83
N LEU A 355 14.71 17.71 11.14
CA LEU A 355 13.64 18.17 12.03
C LEU A 355 14.07 19.52 12.59
N MET A 356 13.26 20.56 12.38
CA MET A 356 13.51 21.87 12.95
C MET A 356 12.48 22.16 14.04
N THR A 357 12.97 22.52 15.22
CA THR A 357 12.13 23.08 16.28
C THR A 357 12.28 24.60 16.27
N LEU A 358 11.18 25.27 15.94
CA LEU A 358 11.13 26.72 15.95
C LEU A 358 10.65 27.22 17.33
N THR A 359 11.30 28.20 17.90
CA THR A 359 10.90 28.78 19.17
C THR A 359 10.54 30.26 19.00
N ASN A 360 9.63 30.76 19.83
CA ASN A 360 9.11 32.14 19.77
C ASN A 360 8.44 32.50 18.43
N ASP A 361 7.96 31.50 17.69
CA ASP A 361 7.36 31.69 16.37
C ASP A 361 5.82 31.87 16.42
N ASP A 362 5.22 31.91 17.64
CA ASP A 362 3.77 31.97 17.89
C ASP A 362 2.97 30.89 17.15
N GLY A 363 3.63 29.75 16.85
CA GLY A 363 3.05 28.64 16.10
C GLY A 363 2.83 28.92 14.60
N LYS A 364 3.45 29.98 14.06
CA LYS A 364 3.32 30.41 12.66
C LYS A 364 4.63 30.33 11.88
N GLY A 365 5.73 30.04 12.57
CA GLY A 365 7.04 29.91 11.95
C GLY A 365 7.09 28.74 10.96
N THR A 366 7.71 29.01 9.82
CA THR A 366 7.94 27.97 8.81
C THR A 366 9.41 27.89 8.45
N PHE A 367 9.85 26.72 8.02
CA PHE A 367 11.17 26.51 7.48
C PHE A 367 11.10 25.71 6.18
N SER A 368 12.12 25.85 5.35
CA SER A 368 12.27 25.11 4.09
C SER A 368 13.74 24.87 3.80
N VAL A 369 14.03 23.87 2.98
CA VAL A 369 15.38 23.65 2.43
C VAL A 369 15.52 24.50 1.16
N LYS A 370 16.58 25.29 1.07
CA LYS A 370 16.84 26.14 -0.09
C LYS A 370 16.87 25.31 -1.38
N GLY A 371 16.02 25.68 -2.33
CA GLY A 371 15.87 24.96 -3.59
C GLY A 371 14.82 23.83 -3.56
N GLN A 372 14.17 23.60 -2.42
CA GLN A 372 12.97 22.74 -2.32
C GLN A 372 11.78 23.61 -1.94
N GLY A 373 10.69 23.54 -2.70
CA GLY A 373 9.54 24.43 -2.52
C GLY A 373 8.69 24.16 -1.28
N ALA A 374 8.94 23.03 -0.59
CA ALA A 374 8.12 22.62 0.54
C ALA A 374 8.46 23.37 1.83
N GLN A 375 7.51 24.15 2.34
CA GLN A 375 7.60 24.77 3.67
C GLN A 375 7.05 23.83 4.73
N ARG A 376 7.65 23.84 5.91
CA ARG A 376 7.28 23.06 7.08
C ARG A 376 7.17 23.94 8.32
N MET A 377 6.32 23.53 9.23
CA MET A 377 6.16 24.18 10.54
C MET A 377 7.10 23.57 11.59
N SER A 378 7.21 24.21 12.72
CA SER A 378 7.97 23.71 13.88
C SER A 378 7.57 22.27 14.22
N GLY A 379 8.55 21.41 14.42
CA GLY A 379 8.32 19.99 14.76
C GLY A 379 7.94 19.08 13.59
N GLN A 380 7.89 19.59 12.37
CA GLN A 380 7.69 18.77 11.17
C GLN A 380 9.03 18.38 10.54
N TYR A 381 9.00 17.29 9.76
CA TYR A 381 10.17 16.73 9.11
C TYR A 381 10.25 17.16 7.64
N ILE A 382 11.47 17.41 7.16
CA ILE A 382 11.80 17.34 5.73
C ILE A 382 12.70 16.13 5.55
N ILE A 383 12.25 15.14 4.79
CA ILE A 383 12.97 13.91 4.52
C ILE A 383 13.37 13.82 3.04
N GLY A 384 14.24 12.86 2.71
CA GLY A 384 14.68 12.65 1.33
C GLY A 384 15.76 13.60 0.86
N LEU A 385 16.44 14.23 1.79
CA LEU A 385 17.58 15.09 1.50
C LEU A 385 18.80 14.22 1.18
N LYS A 386 19.54 14.58 0.14
CA LYS A 386 20.83 13.93 -0.16
C LYS A 386 21.79 14.20 1.00
N PRO A 387 22.66 13.24 1.36
CA PRO A 387 23.72 13.51 2.32
C PRO A 387 24.58 14.69 1.90
N GLY A 388 24.89 15.56 2.86
CA GLY A 388 25.67 16.75 2.59
C GLY A 388 25.15 18.00 3.32
N LYS A 389 25.70 19.15 2.99
CA LYS A 389 25.30 20.43 3.60
C LYS A 389 24.09 21.01 2.88
N HIS A 390 23.06 21.30 3.63
CA HIS A 390 21.84 21.96 3.16
C HIS A 390 21.65 23.29 3.90
N THR A 391 21.12 24.28 3.20
CA THR A 391 20.77 25.58 3.80
C THR A 391 19.27 25.54 4.12
N ILE A 392 18.95 25.76 5.39
CA ILE A 392 17.57 25.91 5.86
C ILE A 392 17.24 27.40 5.84
N THR A 393 16.11 27.72 5.23
CA THR A 393 15.56 29.08 5.18
C THR A 393 14.29 29.17 6.00
N PHE A 394 13.99 30.30 6.60
CA PHE A 394 12.85 30.49 7.49
C PHE A 394 11.84 31.49 6.90
N GLY A 395 10.56 31.22 7.09
CA GLY A 395 9.47 32.12 6.70
C GLY A 395 9.39 33.36 7.59
N ALA A 396 8.73 34.38 7.11
CA ALA A 396 8.46 35.58 7.93
C ALA A 396 7.28 35.33 8.87
N VAL A 397 7.34 35.81 10.09
CA VAL A 397 6.25 35.86 11.05
C VAL A 397 6.01 37.34 11.42
N ASP A 398 4.73 37.73 11.42
CA ASP A 398 4.37 39.10 11.72
C ASP A 398 4.90 39.54 13.10
N SER A 399 5.47 40.76 13.15
CA SER A 399 6.03 41.37 14.36
C SER A 399 7.26 40.68 14.95
N LYS A 400 7.90 39.75 14.22
CA LYS A 400 9.10 39.05 14.67
C LYS A 400 10.20 39.06 13.61
N THR A 401 11.43 39.12 14.09
CA THR A 401 12.60 38.98 13.21
C THR A 401 12.84 37.48 12.94
N LYS A 402 12.82 37.10 11.67
CA LYS A 402 13.11 35.72 11.29
C LYS A 402 14.55 35.32 11.60
N PRO A 403 14.82 34.07 11.94
CA PRO A 403 16.19 33.56 12.07
C PRO A 403 16.96 33.70 10.75
N SER A 404 18.29 33.92 10.86
CA SER A 404 19.16 33.83 9.70
C SER A 404 19.19 32.43 9.11
N ASP A 405 19.42 32.34 7.79
CA ASP A 405 19.57 31.05 7.11
C ASP A 405 20.65 30.21 7.79
N LYS A 406 20.35 28.89 8.04
CA LYS A 406 21.21 28.00 8.80
C LYS A 406 21.69 26.86 7.93
N GLN A 407 22.97 26.51 8.02
CA GLN A 407 23.49 25.29 7.36
C GLN A 407 23.39 24.08 8.28
N VAL A 408 22.79 23.00 7.76
CA VAL A 408 22.65 21.72 8.46
C VAL A 408 23.30 20.64 7.61
N THR A 409 24.07 19.76 8.25
CA THR A 409 24.67 18.59 7.57
C THR A 409 23.76 17.39 7.71
N ILE A 410 23.31 16.87 6.59
CA ILE A 410 22.44 15.69 6.53
C ILE A 410 23.30 14.44 6.30
N GLU A 411 23.08 13.41 7.12
CA GLU A 411 23.68 12.09 6.98
C GLU A 411 22.66 11.09 6.45
N ALA A 412 23.11 10.13 5.64
CA ALA A 412 22.25 9.08 5.13
C ALA A 412 21.66 8.21 6.28
N GLY A 413 20.37 7.93 6.20
CA GLY A 413 19.66 7.12 7.18
C GLY A 413 19.45 7.79 8.55
N LYS A 414 19.74 9.11 8.67
CA LYS A 414 19.56 9.83 9.94
C LYS A 414 18.71 11.07 9.75
N ILE A 415 18.07 11.47 10.86
CA ILE A 415 17.46 12.77 10.99
C ILE A 415 18.37 13.66 11.81
N THR A 416 18.67 14.80 11.27
CA THR A 416 19.37 15.86 11.96
C THR A 416 18.34 16.76 12.65
N GLU A 417 18.37 16.77 13.97
CA GLU A 417 17.54 17.67 14.78
C GLU A 417 18.28 19.00 15.01
N ASP A 418 17.57 20.09 14.81
CA ASP A 418 18.14 21.40 15.06
C ASP A 418 17.06 22.42 15.48
N THR A 419 17.46 23.54 16.04
CA THR A 419 16.57 24.58 16.58
C THR A 419 16.86 25.92 15.99
N ALA A 420 15.82 26.75 15.84
CA ALA A 420 15.95 28.14 15.46
C ALA A 420 14.95 29.01 16.25
N ALA A 421 15.36 30.22 16.64
CA ALA A 421 14.54 31.11 17.43
C ALA A 421 14.19 32.39 16.65
N TYR A 422 12.92 32.74 16.67
CA TYR A 422 12.45 34.06 16.24
C TYR A 422 12.69 35.07 17.36
N THR A 423 13.06 36.29 17.03
CA THR A 423 13.32 37.40 17.99
C THR A 423 12.44 38.61 17.73
#